data_a5baf504ba514832697cb58f7b338252
#
_entry.id   a5baf504ba514832697cb58f7b338252
#
_cell.length_a   1.000
_cell.length_b   1.000
_cell.length_c   1.000
_cell.angle_alpha   90.00
_cell.angle_beta   90.00
_cell.angle_gamma   90.00
#
_symmetry.space_group_name_H-M   'P 1'
#
loop_
_entity.id
_entity.type
_entity.pdbx_description
1 polymer ?
#
loop_
_entity_poly.entity_id
_entity_poly.type
_entity_poly.pdbx_seq_one_letter_code
_entity_poly.pdbx_strand_id
1 'polypeptide(L)'
;MKIETDEGLIDWGDCTDCGAAPAVAASVELYGQFVIGRDPHEVESIWWDLYDRNIRHYGGIAFKAMSGIDSALWDIKGKALGVPVWQLLGGKIRDEFPLYWTHCGGSRAQHSEKLGVPKVSTMDDLKKLSEEVLERGYTAIKTN
;
A
#
# COMPACT_ATOMS: atom_id res chain seq x y z
N MET A 1 5.52 3.69 -7.17
CA MET A 1 5.78 3.75 -8.60
C MET A 1 4.72 4.57 -9.32
N LYS A 2 5.00 5.06 -10.52
CA LYS A 2 4.06 5.82 -11.37
C LYS A 2 3.79 5.03 -12.66
N ILE A 3 2.54 4.96 -13.08
CA ILE A 3 2.14 4.52 -14.42
C ILE A 3 1.53 5.71 -15.16
N GLU A 4 1.86 5.85 -16.44
CA GLU A 4 1.33 6.87 -17.33
C GLU A 4 0.90 6.20 -18.65
N THR A 5 -0.30 6.52 -19.09
CA THR A 5 -0.84 6.02 -20.37
C THR A 5 -0.56 7.02 -21.50
N ASP A 6 -0.64 6.58 -22.74
CA ASP A 6 -0.55 7.42 -23.93
C ASP A 6 -1.72 8.40 -24.06
N GLU A 7 -2.85 8.13 -23.40
CA GLU A 7 -3.98 9.05 -23.28
C GLU A 7 -3.82 10.09 -22.16
N GLY A 8 -2.69 10.07 -21.43
CA GLY A 8 -2.36 11.04 -20.38
C GLY A 8 -2.97 10.74 -19.01
N LEU A 9 -3.56 9.58 -18.78
CA LEU A 9 -3.95 9.15 -17.44
C LEU A 9 -2.72 8.76 -16.65
N ILE A 10 -2.65 9.25 -15.42
CA ILE A 10 -1.54 8.99 -14.50
C ILE A 10 -2.07 8.43 -13.20
N ASP A 11 -1.39 7.39 -12.70
CA ASP A 11 -1.63 6.88 -11.37
C ASP A 11 -0.38 6.38 -10.66
N TRP A 12 -0.54 6.18 -9.35
CA TRP A 12 0.51 5.77 -8.44
C TRP A 12 0.13 4.47 -7.75
N GLY A 13 1.03 3.50 -7.80
CA GLY A 13 0.92 2.29 -7.00
C GLY A 13 1.93 2.29 -5.86
N ASP A 14 1.47 1.97 -4.66
CA ASP A 14 2.36 1.79 -3.51
C ASP A 14 2.94 0.38 -3.51
N CYS A 15 4.26 0.30 -3.55
CA CYS A 15 5.04 -0.93 -3.43
C CYS A 15 6.09 -0.83 -2.33
N THR A 16 5.82 -0.02 -1.31
CA THR A 16 6.74 0.30 -0.23
C THR A 16 7.17 -0.94 0.55
N ASP A 17 8.45 -1.03 0.84
CA ASP A 17 9.02 -2.00 1.76
C ASP A 17 10.08 -1.36 2.65
N CYS A 18 9.94 -1.56 3.97
CA CYS A 18 10.90 -1.09 4.95
C CYS A 18 12.27 -1.78 4.74
N GLY A 19 13.25 -1.05 4.19
CA GLY A 19 14.62 -1.51 4.01
C GLY A 19 14.92 -2.21 2.69
N ALA A 20 13.91 -2.65 1.92
CA ALA A 20 14.09 -3.33 0.64
C ALA A 20 13.67 -2.48 -0.58
N ALA A 21 13.44 -1.18 -0.41
CA ALA A 21 12.98 -0.30 -1.48
C ALA A 21 13.82 -0.37 -2.78
N PRO A 22 15.15 -0.44 -2.76
CA PRO A 22 15.93 -0.58 -4.00
C PRO A 22 15.65 -1.89 -4.75
N ALA A 23 15.44 -2.99 -4.03
CA ALA A 23 15.12 -4.28 -4.64
C ALA A 23 13.71 -4.31 -5.22
N VAL A 24 12.75 -3.66 -4.55
CA VAL A 24 11.39 -3.49 -5.08
C VAL A 24 11.42 -2.61 -6.34
N ALA A 25 12.17 -1.51 -6.34
CA ALA A 25 12.33 -0.65 -7.51
C ALA A 25 12.89 -1.42 -8.72
N ALA A 26 13.94 -2.20 -8.53
CA ALA A 26 14.50 -3.06 -9.58
C ALA A 26 13.48 -4.09 -10.11
N SER A 27 12.62 -4.64 -9.22
CA SER A 27 11.55 -5.54 -9.63
C SER A 27 10.46 -4.82 -10.42
N VAL A 28 10.12 -3.58 -10.05
CA VAL A 28 9.18 -2.75 -10.81
C VAL A 28 9.71 -2.46 -12.21
N GLU A 29 11.01 -2.14 -12.35
CA GLU A 29 11.65 -1.92 -13.65
C GLU A 29 11.63 -3.19 -14.51
N LEU A 30 11.93 -4.33 -13.90
CA LEU A 30 11.87 -5.63 -14.59
C LEU A 30 10.45 -5.93 -15.09
N TYR A 31 9.42 -5.75 -14.26
CA TYR A 31 8.02 -6.01 -14.64
C TYR A 31 7.48 -4.97 -15.60
N GLY A 32 7.94 -3.74 -15.52
CA GLY A 32 7.59 -2.68 -16.47
C GLY A 32 7.80 -3.09 -17.92
N GLN A 33 8.84 -3.88 -18.21
CA GLN A 33 9.11 -4.38 -19.57
C GLN A 33 7.98 -5.26 -20.13
N PHE A 34 7.15 -5.85 -19.27
CA PHE A 34 6.02 -6.70 -19.67
C PHE A 34 4.67 -5.97 -19.61
N VAL A 35 4.65 -4.76 -19.08
CA VAL A 35 3.45 -3.92 -18.91
C VAL A 35 3.40 -2.79 -19.94
N ILE A 36 4.57 -2.20 -20.25
CA ILE A 36 4.66 -1.10 -21.21
C ILE A 36 4.11 -1.53 -22.58
N GLY A 37 3.22 -0.70 -23.15
CA GLY A 37 2.57 -0.93 -24.43
C GLY A 37 1.36 -1.86 -24.39
N ARG A 38 0.95 -2.32 -23.22
CA ARG A 38 -0.29 -3.08 -23.05
C ARG A 38 -1.47 -2.16 -22.76
N ASP A 39 -2.68 -2.65 -23.06
CA ASP A 39 -3.92 -1.98 -22.70
C ASP A 39 -4.08 -1.99 -21.15
N PRO A 40 -4.11 -0.82 -20.48
CA PRO A 40 -4.26 -0.74 -19.03
C PRO A 40 -5.61 -1.26 -18.52
N HIS A 41 -6.60 -1.45 -19.40
CA HIS A 41 -7.88 -2.05 -19.03
C HIS A 41 -7.81 -3.57 -18.81
N GLU A 42 -6.78 -4.22 -19.32
CA GLU A 42 -6.55 -5.67 -19.17
C GLU A 42 -5.85 -6.02 -17.84
N VAL A 43 -6.32 -5.45 -16.73
CA VAL A 43 -5.67 -5.55 -15.42
C VAL A 43 -5.38 -6.99 -15.03
N GLU A 44 -6.38 -7.88 -15.11
CA GLU A 44 -6.22 -9.28 -14.73
C GLU A 44 -5.28 -10.05 -15.67
N SER A 45 -5.35 -9.78 -16.96
CA SER A 45 -4.45 -10.39 -17.95
C SER A 45 -2.99 -10.01 -17.69
N ILE A 46 -2.75 -8.74 -17.33
CA ILE A 46 -1.43 -8.25 -16.94
C ILE A 46 -0.97 -8.92 -15.64
N TRP A 47 -1.85 -8.99 -14.64
CA TRP A 47 -1.54 -9.61 -13.36
C TRP A 47 -1.17 -11.08 -13.50
N TRP A 48 -1.94 -11.86 -14.28
CA TRP A 48 -1.68 -13.28 -14.52
C TRP A 48 -0.37 -13.50 -15.28
N ASP A 49 -0.04 -12.69 -16.27
CA ASP A 49 1.22 -12.78 -17.00
C ASP A 49 2.42 -12.51 -16.08
N LEU A 50 2.34 -11.50 -15.21
CA LEU A 50 3.37 -11.23 -14.21
C LEU A 50 3.47 -12.34 -13.16
N TYR A 51 2.33 -12.91 -12.74
CA TYR A 51 2.28 -14.01 -11.79
C TYR A 51 2.97 -15.26 -12.34
N ASP A 52 2.64 -15.66 -13.55
CA ASP A 52 3.22 -16.85 -14.18
C ASP A 52 4.74 -16.72 -14.38
N ARG A 53 5.23 -15.52 -14.70
CA ARG A 53 6.68 -15.24 -14.78
C ARG A 53 7.39 -15.41 -13.44
N ASN A 54 6.67 -15.27 -12.34
CA ASN A 54 7.17 -15.40 -10.97
C ASN A 54 6.89 -16.75 -10.31
N ILE A 55 6.42 -17.74 -11.03
CA ILE A 55 5.97 -19.04 -10.49
C ILE A 55 7.00 -19.73 -9.55
N ARG A 56 8.27 -19.41 -9.68
CA ARG A 56 9.35 -19.95 -8.83
C ARG A 56 9.78 -19.02 -7.71
N HIS A 57 9.22 -17.80 -7.63
CA HIS A 57 9.67 -16.74 -6.72
C HIS A 57 8.46 -16.06 -6.03
N TYR A 58 7.46 -16.82 -5.63
CA TYR A 58 6.29 -16.29 -4.98
C TYR A 58 6.60 -15.56 -3.67
N GLY A 59 5.96 -14.41 -3.50
CA GLY A 59 5.98 -13.62 -2.27
C GLY A 59 7.05 -12.51 -2.25
N GLY A 60 7.16 -11.87 -1.09
CA GLY A 60 8.18 -10.86 -0.82
C GLY A 60 8.20 -9.70 -1.80
N ILE A 61 9.39 -9.35 -2.27
CA ILE A 61 9.68 -8.20 -3.13
C ILE A 61 8.92 -8.24 -4.45
N ALA A 62 8.84 -9.43 -5.07
CA ALA A 62 8.15 -9.63 -6.34
C ALA A 62 6.67 -9.23 -6.24
N PHE A 63 5.97 -9.74 -5.24
CA PHE A 63 4.55 -9.42 -5.04
C PHE A 63 4.30 -7.96 -4.65
N LYS A 64 5.24 -7.30 -3.95
CA LYS A 64 5.13 -5.87 -3.67
C LYS A 64 5.16 -5.04 -4.95
N ALA A 65 6.08 -5.37 -5.86
CA ALA A 65 6.14 -4.72 -7.17
C ALA A 65 4.86 -4.98 -7.99
N MET A 66 4.40 -6.24 -8.04
CA MET A 66 3.14 -6.60 -8.72
C MET A 66 1.93 -5.88 -8.12
N SER A 67 1.81 -5.82 -6.78
CA SER A 67 0.71 -5.12 -6.10
C SER A 67 0.68 -3.63 -6.42
N GLY A 68 1.84 -2.98 -6.53
CA GLY A 68 1.92 -1.59 -6.96
C GLY A 68 1.42 -1.39 -8.39
N ILE A 69 1.83 -2.27 -9.31
CA ILE A 69 1.36 -2.24 -10.70
C ILE A 69 -0.15 -2.46 -10.75
N ASP A 70 -0.65 -3.49 -10.10
CA ASP A 70 -2.07 -3.86 -10.06
C ASP A 70 -2.93 -2.72 -9.53
N SER A 71 -2.55 -2.13 -8.38
CA SER A 71 -3.29 -1.02 -7.78
C SER A 71 -3.36 0.20 -8.70
N ALA A 72 -2.26 0.56 -9.36
CA ALA A 72 -2.22 1.67 -10.30
C ALA A 72 -3.09 1.40 -11.54
N LEU A 73 -3.09 0.18 -12.06
CA LEU A 73 -3.91 -0.19 -13.22
C LEU A 73 -5.40 -0.17 -12.90
N TRP A 74 -5.81 -0.67 -11.72
CA TRP A 74 -7.21 -0.57 -11.28
C TRP A 74 -7.70 0.87 -11.17
N ASP A 75 -6.86 1.78 -10.65
CA ASP A 75 -7.24 3.19 -10.52
C ASP A 75 -7.25 3.92 -11.88
N ILE A 76 -6.30 3.62 -12.78
CA ILE A 76 -6.34 4.09 -14.18
C ILE A 76 -7.64 3.64 -14.85
N LYS A 77 -8.02 2.36 -14.71
CA LYS A 77 -9.28 1.84 -15.25
C LYS A 77 -10.50 2.54 -14.68
N GLY A 78 -10.51 2.79 -13.36
CA GLY A 78 -11.56 3.55 -12.70
C GLY A 78 -11.67 4.98 -13.24
N LYS A 79 -10.54 5.68 -13.40
CA LYS A 79 -10.48 7.03 -13.97
C LYS A 79 -10.95 7.08 -15.41
N ALA A 80 -10.53 6.14 -16.24
CA ALA A 80 -10.95 6.04 -17.64
C ALA A 80 -12.47 5.85 -17.77
N LEU A 81 -13.07 5.05 -16.89
CA LEU A 81 -14.51 4.79 -16.86
C LEU A 81 -15.31 5.81 -16.07
N GLY A 82 -14.67 6.76 -15.37
CA GLY A 82 -15.34 7.76 -14.53
C GLY A 82 -15.98 7.18 -13.27
N VAL A 83 -15.49 6.04 -12.76
CA VAL A 83 -16.04 5.36 -11.57
C VAL A 83 -14.93 5.04 -10.57
N PRO A 84 -15.23 5.01 -9.27
CA PRO A 84 -14.25 4.60 -8.26
C PRO A 84 -13.99 3.09 -8.33
N VAL A 85 -12.79 2.67 -7.92
CA VAL A 85 -12.34 1.27 -7.97
C VAL A 85 -13.30 0.32 -7.25
N TRP A 86 -13.85 0.71 -6.09
CA TRP A 86 -14.81 -0.14 -5.37
C TRP A 86 -16.05 -0.51 -6.19
N GLN A 87 -16.45 0.33 -7.14
CA GLN A 87 -17.58 0.05 -8.03
C GLN A 87 -17.21 -1.01 -9.08
N LEU A 88 -15.96 -1.02 -9.56
CA LEU A 88 -15.44 -2.07 -10.44
C LEU A 88 -15.31 -3.43 -9.73
N LEU A 89 -15.08 -3.40 -8.41
CA LEU A 89 -14.88 -4.60 -7.58
C LEU A 89 -16.17 -5.16 -6.96
N GLY A 90 -17.34 -4.79 -7.46
CA GLY A 90 -18.61 -5.37 -7.04
C GLY A 90 -19.45 -4.50 -6.12
N GLY A 91 -19.04 -3.28 -5.85
CA GLY A 91 -19.84 -2.31 -5.12
C GLY A 91 -19.44 -2.13 -3.65
N LYS A 92 -20.12 -1.20 -3.02
CA LYS A 92 -19.82 -0.75 -1.66
C LYS A 92 -20.52 -1.63 -0.63
N ILE A 93 -19.75 -2.18 0.30
CA ILE A 93 -20.29 -3.01 1.39
C ILE A 93 -20.55 -2.19 2.64
N ARG A 94 -19.77 -1.13 2.89
CA ARG A 94 -19.90 -0.25 4.04
C ARG A 94 -19.41 1.16 3.71
N ASP A 95 -19.94 2.15 4.41
CA ASP A 95 -19.62 3.58 4.21
C ASP A 95 -18.56 4.08 5.19
N GLU A 96 -18.43 3.41 6.33
CA GLU A 96 -17.51 3.80 7.41
C GLU A 96 -16.71 2.62 7.89
N PHE A 97 -15.46 2.88 8.29
CA PHE A 97 -14.55 1.90 8.88
C PHE A 97 -14.04 2.43 10.22
N PRO A 98 -14.09 1.63 11.29
CA PRO A 98 -13.38 1.97 12.51
C PRO A 98 -11.88 1.94 12.23
N LEU A 99 -11.19 3.02 12.63
CA LEU A 99 -9.75 3.13 12.49
C LEU A 99 -9.07 2.77 13.81
N TYR A 100 -7.93 2.13 13.72
CA TYR A 100 -7.02 1.99 14.84
C TYR A 100 -5.75 2.81 14.58
N TRP A 101 -5.15 3.35 15.65
CA TRP A 101 -3.89 4.02 15.52
C TRP A 101 -2.73 3.01 15.56
N THR A 102 -1.91 3.02 14.52
CA THR A 102 -0.65 2.27 14.46
C THR A 102 0.55 3.17 14.82
N HIS A 103 1.76 2.62 14.82
CA HIS A 103 3.00 3.31 15.24
C HIS A 103 3.00 3.79 16.69
N CYS A 104 2.29 3.08 17.56
CA CYS A 104 2.16 3.43 18.97
C CYS A 104 3.28 2.79 19.82
N GLY A 105 3.18 1.50 20.14
CA GLY A 105 4.05 0.82 21.09
C GLY A 105 5.51 0.70 20.64
N GLY A 106 5.81 -0.30 19.83
CA GLY A 106 7.19 -0.61 19.40
C GLY A 106 7.86 0.53 18.63
N SER A 107 7.12 1.27 17.81
CA SER A 107 7.67 2.40 17.05
C SER A 107 8.11 3.54 17.99
N ARG A 108 7.31 3.86 19.02
CA ARG A 108 7.69 4.88 20.02
C ARG A 108 8.79 4.40 20.96
N ALA A 109 8.87 3.10 21.23
CA ALA A 109 9.94 2.55 22.03
C ALA A 109 11.31 2.63 21.34
N GLN A 110 11.34 2.39 20.03
CA GLN A 110 12.58 2.26 19.26
C GLN A 110 12.95 3.51 18.47
N HIS A 111 11.99 4.31 18.03
CA HIS A 111 12.17 5.39 17.05
C HIS A 111 11.56 6.72 17.49
N SER A 112 11.36 6.94 18.79
CA SER A 112 10.72 8.15 19.33
C SER A 112 11.34 9.46 18.84
N GLU A 113 12.67 9.53 18.78
CA GLU A 113 13.39 10.72 18.30
C GLU A 113 13.09 11.03 16.83
N LYS A 114 13.11 10.00 15.96
CA LYS A 114 12.80 10.15 14.53
C LYS A 114 11.35 10.57 14.30
N LEU A 115 10.45 10.12 15.15
CA LEU A 115 9.02 10.41 15.06
C LEU A 115 8.64 11.73 15.75
N GLY A 116 9.56 12.36 16.52
CA GLY A 116 9.28 13.58 17.28
C GLY A 116 8.20 13.39 18.33
N VAL A 117 8.10 12.21 18.94
CA VAL A 117 7.07 11.83 19.92
C VAL A 117 7.69 11.31 21.22
N PRO A 118 6.97 11.38 22.37
CA PRO A 118 7.46 10.83 23.62
C PRO A 118 7.79 9.33 23.50
N LYS A 119 8.92 8.94 24.09
CA LYS A 119 9.32 7.53 24.16
C LYS A 119 8.38 6.75 25.07
N VAL A 120 8.04 5.54 24.66
CA VAL A 120 7.31 4.58 25.50
C VAL A 120 8.29 3.53 26.01
N SER A 121 8.53 3.49 27.32
CA SER A 121 9.49 2.59 27.96
C SER A 121 8.95 1.93 29.23
N THR A 122 7.90 2.47 29.80
CA THR A 122 7.28 2.03 31.07
C THR A 122 5.78 1.81 30.89
N MET A 123 5.16 1.16 31.89
CA MET A 123 3.70 1.01 31.92
C MET A 123 2.98 2.35 32.05
N ASP A 124 3.58 3.31 32.72
CA ASP A 124 3.01 4.66 32.87
C ASP A 124 3.05 5.43 31.56
N ASP A 125 4.10 5.24 30.72
CA ASP A 125 4.16 5.81 29.39
C ASP A 125 3.07 5.17 28.49
N LEU A 126 2.81 3.87 28.65
CA LEU A 126 1.76 3.18 27.90
C LEU A 126 0.36 3.68 28.30
N LYS A 127 0.12 3.99 29.59
CA LYS A 127 -1.13 4.61 30.03
C LYS A 127 -1.34 5.98 29.39
N LYS A 128 -0.30 6.84 29.43
CA LYS A 128 -0.35 8.16 28.78
C LYS A 128 -0.60 8.05 27.28
N LEU A 129 0.03 7.07 26.61
CA LEU A 129 -0.25 6.79 25.21
C LEU A 129 -1.71 6.40 24.98
N SER A 130 -2.29 5.59 25.85
CA SER A 130 -3.70 5.20 25.74
C SER A 130 -4.64 6.39 25.92
N GLU A 131 -4.33 7.30 26.82
CA GLU A 131 -5.06 8.56 26.99
C GLU A 131 -4.96 9.43 25.73
N GLU A 132 -3.75 9.60 25.17
CA GLU A 132 -3.54 10.34 23.91
C GLU A 132 -4.34 9.73 22.75
N VAL A 133 -4.42 8.40 22.66
CA VAL A 133 -5.19 7.69 21.62
C VAL A 133 -6.67 8.03 21.71
N LEU A 134 -7.23 8.00 22.93
CA LEU A 134 -8.63 8.33 23.18
C LEU A 134 -8.93 9.82 22.92
N GLU A 135 -8.05 10.72 23.36
CA GLU A 135 -8.17 12.17 23.09
C GLU A 135 -8.19 12.49 21.59
N ARG A 136 -7.47 11.72 20.78
CA ARG A 136 -7.48 11.84 19.33
C ARG A 136 -8.67 11.16 18.64
N GLY A 137 -9.59 10.58 19.41
CA GLY A 137 -10.82 9.96 18.93
C GLY A 137 -10.66 8.53 18.39
N TYR A 138 -9.51 7.88 18.62
CA TYR A 138 -9.35 6.48 18.26
C TYR A 138 -9.85 5.57 19.38
N THR A 139 -10.51 4.49 19.02
CA THR A 139 -11.04 3.48 19.96
C THR A 139 -10.18 2.21 19.99
N ALA A 140 -9.16 2.13 19.16
CA ALA A 140 -8.27 0.99 19.05
C ALA A 140 -6.85 1.41 18.69
N ILE A 141 -5.86 0.64 19.16
CA ILE A 141 -4.44 0.82 18.84
C ILE A 141 -3.84 -0.51 18.35
N LYS A 142 -2.81 -0.41 17.56
CA LYS A 142 -1.94 -1.52 17.21
C LYS A 142 -0.59 -1.33 17.89
N THR A 143 -0.27 -2.24 18.83
CA THR A 143 1.03 -2.33 19.51
C THR A 143 1.77 -3.55 18.94
N ASN A 144 2.96 -3.35 18.39
CA ASN A 144 3.84 -4.40 17.90
C ASN A 144 5.00 -4.58 18.85
#